data_fbb350c2a0dd0f9a984d7f1169c749b1
#
_entry.id   fbb350c2a0dd0f9a984d7f1169c749b1
#
_cell.length_a   1.000
_cell.length_b   1.000
_cell.length_c   1.000
_cell.angle_alpha   90.00
_cell.angle_beta   90.00
_cell.angle_gamma   90.00
#
_symmetry.space_group_name_H-M   'P 1'
#
loop_
_entity.id
_entity.type
_entity.pdbx_description
1 polymer ?
#
loop_
_entity_poly.entity_id
_entity_poly.type
_entity_poly.pdbx_seq_one_letter_code
_entity_poly.pdbx_strand_id
1 'polypeptide(L)'
;MRALHFGSTGLVALTVIGCADGPGRRIPTAPVTVQAPATSASPNAAQPVQTSGTFDAIVDFSTVTLTPKGGNCLLTVQGHLIFHGTIEGTANGQTSALEFAPCSEVAVNPPGTFPDVFKSVAVFDGTIAGQPVHANLLYMGRVQIGGAIDGRFVFSNGAAGELSANAIVAVGGTYSGQLVVP
;
A
#
# COMPACT_ATOMS: atom_id res chain seq x y z
N MET A 1 -31.55 12.37 16.04
CA MET A 1 -32.55 11.37 16.47
C MET A 1 -32.64 10.29 15.39
N ARG A 2 -32.12 9.10 15.65
CA ARG A 2 -32.63 7.76 15.37
C ARG A 2 -31.46 6.78 15.56
N ALA A 3 -31.53 6.10 16.69
CA ALA A 3 -30.77 4.91 16.99
C ALA A 3 -31.43 3.71 16.27
N LEU A 4 -30.64 2.75 15.81
CA LEU A 4 -31.08 1.41 15.53
C LEU A 4 -30.03 0.43 16.03
N HIS A 5 -30.42 -0.28 17.10
CA HIS A 5 -29.87 -1.52 17.62
C HIS A 5 -30.31 -2.68 16.71
N PHE A 6 -29.45 -3.73 16.66
CA PHE A 6 -29.77 -5.17 16.59
C PHE A 6 -28.43 -5.88 16.50
N GLY A 7 -27.91 -6.74 17.33
CA GLY A 7 -28.54 -7.65 18.27
C GLY A 7 -28.91 -8.98 17.59
N SER A 8 -27.99 -9.98 17.51
CA SER A 8 -28.44 -11.35 17.59
C SER A 8 -27.26 -12.32 17.76
N THR A 9 -27.13 -12.84 18.94
CA THR A 9 -26.37 -14.01 19.36
C THR A 9 -27.14 -15.26 18.90
N GLY A 10 -26.51 -16.16 18.14
CA GLY A 10 -27.04 -17.46 17.80
C GLY A 10 -26.16 -18.59 18.35
N LEU A 11 -26.51 -19.12 19.52
CA LEU A 11 -25.90 -20.31 20.10
C LEU A 11 -26.67 -21.52 19.59
N VAL A 12 -26.05 -22.42 18.79
CA VAL A 12 -26.63 -23.71 18.41
C VAL A 12 -26.01 -24.79 19.29
N ALA A 13 -26.79 -25.30 20.23
CA ALA A 13 -26.46 -26.46 21.01
C ALA A 13 -26.94 -27.72 20.28
N LEU A 14 -26.05 -28.62 19.92
CA LEU A 14 -26.35 -29.92 19.38
C LEU A 14 -26.37 -30.94 20.53
N THR A 15 -27.54 -31.36 20.95
CA THR A 15 -27.75 -32.45 21.89
C THR A 15 -27.78 -33.80 21.14
N VAL A 16 -26.81 -34.66 21.40
CA VAL A 16 -26.82 -36.04 20.92
C VAL A 16 -27.38 -36.92 22.03
N ILE A 17 -28.54 -37.53 21.77
CA ILE A 17 -29.19 -38.53 22.64
C ILE A 17 -28.55 -39.90 22.37
N GLY A 18 -27.84 -40.45 23.34
CA GLY A 18 -27.32 -41.82 23.29
C GLY A 18 -28.31 -42.81 23.85
N CYS A 19 -28.58 -43.89 23.11
CA CYS A 19 -29.29 -45.04 23.62
C CYS A 19 -28.38 -45.97 24.41
N ALA A 20 -28.83 -46.39 25.57
CA ALA A 20 -28.25 -47.43 26.42
C ALA A 20 -28.64 -48.84 25.92
N ASP A 21 -27.76 -49.83 26.06
CA ASP A 21 -27.95 -51.02 26.90
C ASP A 21 -26.98 -52.14 26.51
N GLY A 22 -26.35 -52.74 27.55
CA GLY A 22 -25.63 -54.00 27.47
C GLY A 22 -24.63 -54.15 28.61
N PRO A 23 -24.79 -55.16 29.53
CA PRO A 23 -23.84 -55.39 30.61
C PRO A 23 -22.64 -56.21 30.13
N GLY A 24 -21.51 -55.55 29.91
CA GLY A 24 -20.28 -56.23 29.51
C GLY A 24 -19.03 -55.44 29.90
N ARG A 25 -18.30 -55.97 30.89
CA ARG A 25 -16.88 -55.71 31.26
C ARG A 25 -16.36 -54.32 31.01
N ARG A 26 -16.28 -53.52 32.04
CA ARG A 26 -15.54 -52.24 32.04
C ARG A 26 -14.03 -52.52 31.95
N ILE A 27 -13.46 -52.27 30.77
CA ILE A 27 -12.05 -51.99 30.62
C ILE A 27 -11.89 -50.48 30.83
N PRO A 28 -11.06 -50.01 31.75
CA PRO A 28 -10.82 -48.59 31.88
C PRO A 28 -10.00 -48.10 30.65
N THR A 29 -10.69 -47.56 29.66
CA THR A 29 -10.05 -46.85 28.54
C THR A 29 -9.65 -45.50 29.06
N ALA A 30 -8.38 -45.28 29.31
CA ALA A 30 -7.85 -43.96 29.56
C ALA A 30 -8.19 -43.05 28.37
N PRO A 31 -8.61 -41.79 28.59
CA PRO A 31 -8.87 -40.89 27.48
C PRO A 31 -7.56 -40.63 26.72
N VAL A 32 -7.53 -41.10 25.48
CA VAL A 32 -6.45 -40.74 24.55
C VAL A 32 -6.66 -39.25 24.21
N THR A 33 -5.87 -38.39 24.83
CA THR A 33 -5.79 -36.99 24.45
C THR A 33 -5.10 -36.95 23.09
N VAL A 34 -5.87 -36.84 22.01
CA VAL A 34 -5.34 -36.55 20.69
C VAL A 34 -4.87 -35.11 20.72
N GLN A 35 -3.61 -34.93 20.98
CA GLN A 35 -2.93 -33.62 20.86
C GLN A 35 -2.90 -33.31 19.38
N ALA A 36 -3.69 -32.32 18.95
CA ALA A 36 -3.64 -31.81 17.59
C ALA A 36 -2.18 -31.38 17.30
N PRO A 37 -1.62 -31.77 16.15
CA PRO A 37 -0.28 -31.33 15.80
C PRO A 37 -0.24 -29.81 15.83
N ALA A 38 0.64 -29.23 16.63
CA ALA A 38 0.96 -27.82 16.59
C ALA A 38 1.44 -27.51 15.17
N THR A 39 0.65 -26.76 14.43
CA THR A 39 1.06 -26.27 13.11
C THR A 39 2.22 -25.30 13.36
N SER A 40 3.44 -25.79 13.16
CA SER A 40 4.63 -24.96 13.18
C SER A 40 4.48 -23.95 12.04
N ALA A 41 4.12 -22.72 12.35
CA ALA A 41 4.19 -21.64 11.38
C ALA A 41 5.62 -21.56 10.88
N SER A 42 5.82 -21.63 9.56
CA SER A 42 7.13 -21.50 8.95
C SER A 42 7.68 -20.12 9.31
N PRO A 43 8.87 -20.00 9.92
CA PRO A 43 9.39 -18.73 10.43
C PRO A 43 9.69 -17.68 9.33
N ASN A 44 9.50 -18.01 8.06
CA ASN A 44 9.76 -17.15 6.90
C ASN A 44 8.52 -16.95 6.00
N ALA A 45 7.33 -17.08 6.52
CA ALA A 45 6.15 -16.70 5.74
C ALA A 45 6.09 -15.17 5.67
N ALA A 46 6.19 -14.62 4.45
CA ALA A 46 6.00 -13.20 4.18
C ALA A 46 4.68 -12.72 4.80
N GLN A 47 4.74 -11.73 5.69
CA GLN A 47 3.60 -11.27 6.46
C GLN A 47 2.98 -10.02 5.82
N PRO A 48 1.66 -9.96 5.65
CA PRO A 48 0.98 -8.75 5.24
C PRO A 48 1.02 -7.72 6.38
N VAL A 49 1.47 -6.51 6.06
CA VAL A 49 1.58 -5.37 6.98
C VAL A 49 0.62 -4.28 6.53
N GLN A 50 -0.26 -3.84 7.42
CA GLN A 50 -1.05 -2.63 7.19
C GLN A 50 -0.13 -1.42 7.27
N THR A 51 -0.14 -0.59 6.23
CA THR A 51 0.73 0.58 6.11
C THR A 51 -0.08 1.85 5.95
N SER A 52 0.33 2.89 6.66
CA SER A 52 -0.22 4.24 6.52
C SER A 52 0.78 5.27 7.00
N GLY A 53 0.66 6.48 6.47
CA GLY A 53 1.53 7.57 6.86
C GLY A 53 1.45 8.75 5.89
N THR A 54 2.50 9.56 5.92
CA THR A 54 2.68 10.70 5.04
C THR A 54 3.95 10.56 4.23
N PHE A 55 4.08 11.35 3.19
CA PHE A 55 5.33 11.51 2.45
C PHE A 55 5.49 12.93 1.97
N ASP A 56 6.73 13.38 1.91
CA ASP A 56 7.12 14.63 1.27
C ASP A 56 7.64 14.34 -0.13
N ALA A 57 7.34 15.21 -1.10
CA ALA A 57 7.82 15.12 -2.47
C ALA A 57 8.77 16.28 -2.77
N ILE A 58 10.04 15.96 -2.97
CA ILE A 58 11.08 16.94 -3.28
C ILE A 58 11.49 16.78 -4.75
N VAL A 59 11.23 17.81 -5.54
CA VAL A 59 11.47 17.84 -6.98
C VAL A 59 12.69 18.70 -7.29
N ASP A 60 13.64 18.15 -8.04
CA ASP A 60 14.77 18.90 -8.54
C ASP A 60 14.43 19.57 -9.89
N PHE A 61 13.89 20.77 -9.80
CA PHE A 61 13.47 21.53 -10.98
C PHE A 61 14.62 21.88 -11.93
N SER A 62 15.88 21.79 -11.52
CA SER A 62 17.04 21.99 -12.39
C SER A 62 17.20 20.87 -13.43
N THR A 63 16.58 19.72 -13.20
CA THR A 63 16.64 18.53 -14.07
C THR A 63 15.46 18.43 -15.04
N VAL A 64 14.54 19.41 -15.02
CA VAL A 64 13.35 19.39 -15.88
C VAL A 64 13.73 19.37 -17.36
N THR A 65 13.13 18.42 -18.06
CA THR A 65 13.20 18.35 -19.52
C THR A 65 11.78 18.33 -20.08
N LEU A 66 11.52 19.17 -21.08
CA LEU A 66 10.23 19.27 -21.75
C LEU A 66 10.37 18.80 -23.20
N THR A 67 9.50 17.86 -23.59
CA THR A 67 9.47 17.30 -24.95
C THR A 67 8.06 17.41 -25.53
N PRO A 68 7.86 18.17 -26.61
CA PRO A 68 6.55 18.28 -27.27
C PRO A 68 6.02 16.92 -27.73
N LYS A 69 4.74 16.68 -27.47
CA LYS A 69 3.98 15.48 -27.87
C LYS A 69 2.63 15.87 -28.45
N GLY A 70 2.63 16.31 -29.72
CA GLY A 70 1.45 16.91 -30.34
C GLY A 70 1.08 18.22 -29.64
N GLY A 71 -0.19 18.33 -29.17
CA GLY A 71 -0.65 19.48 -28.37
C GLY A 71 -0.30 19.40 -26.88
N ASN A 72 0.37 18.32 -26.43
CA ASN A 72 0.73 18.07 -25.04
C ASN A 72 2.24 18.22 -24.82
N CYS A 73 2.68 18.19 -23.57
CA CYS A 73 4.08 18.24 -23.19
C CYS A 73 4.45 17.03 -22.32
N LEU A 74 5.47 16.28 -22.73
CA LEU A 74 6.09 15.29 -21.87
C LEU A 74 7.16 15.97 -21.02
N LEU A 75 6.91 16.06 -19.73
CA LEU A 75 7.85 16.54 -18.72
C LEU A 75 8.59 15.33 -18.11
N THR A 76 9.91 15.43 -17.96
CA THR A 76 10.69 14.51 -17.12
C THR A 76 11.47 15.30 -16.10
N VAL A 77 11.59 14.77 -14.87
CA VAL A 77 12.26 15.43 -13.75
C VAL A 77 12.77 14.43 -12.75
N GLN A 78 13.90 14.71 -12.09
CA GLN A 78 14.43 13.95 -10.98
C GLN A 78 13.82 14.43 -9.65
N GLY A 79 13.77 13.55 -8.67
CA GLY A 79 13.29 13.90 -7.35
C GLY A 79 13.39 12.75 -6.37
N HIS A 80 12.96 13.01 -5.15
CA HIS A 80 12.86 11.97 -4.13
C HIS A 80 11.62 12.17 -3.26
N LEU A 81 11.16 11.06 -2.70
CA LEU A 81 10.09 11.02 -1.70
C LEU A 81 10.72 10.68 -0.35
N ILE A 82 10.25 11.33 0.71
CA ILE A 82 10.61 11.02 2.09
C ILE A 82 9.35 10.49 2.78
N PHE A 83 9.38 9.24 3.22
CA PHE A 83 8.25 8.57 3.86
C PHE A 83 8.33 8.68 5.37
N HIS A 84 7.17 8.85 6.02
CA HIS A 84 6.97 8.92 7.46
C HIS A 84 5.79 8.05 7.89
N GLY A 85 5.90 7.37 9.04
CA GLY A 85 4.85 6.51 9.59
C GLY A 85 5.22 5.03 9.55
N THR A 86 4.34 4.15 9.05
CA THR A 86 4.65 2.72 8.97
C THR A 86 5.78 2.42 7.98
N ILE A 87 5.94 3.26 6.98
CA ILE A 87 7.09 3.28 6.06
C ILE A 87 7.95 4.47 6.46
N GLU A 88 9.24 4.25 6.69
CA GLU A 88 10.23 5.28 6.99
C GLU A 88 11.42 5.11 6.06
N GLY A 89 11.83 6.18 5.37
CA GLY A 89 12.96 6.14 4.44
C GLY A 89 12.78 7.05 3.24
N THR A 90 13.58 6.82 2.22
CA THR A 90 13.60 7.65 1.01
C THR A 90 13.45 6.82 -0.25
N ALA A 91 12.80 7.40 -1.28
CA ALA A 91 12.76 6.82 -2.61
C ALA A 91 13.29 7.83 -3.62
N ASN A 92 14.39 7.51 -4.28
CA ASN A 92 15.03 8.37 -5.27
C ASN A 92 14.69 7.88 -6.68
N GLY A 93 14.30 8.80 -7.57
CA GLY A 93 13.90 8.39 -8.91
C GLY A 93 13.57 9.51 -9.87
N GLN A 94 13.01 9.10 -11.00
CA GLN A 94 12.61 9.97 -12.10
C GLN A 94 11.11 9.90 -12.33
N THR A 95 10.50 11.07 -12.49
CA THR A 95 9.10 11.21 -12.89
C THR A 95 9.02 11.58 -14.37
N SER A 96 8.06 10.95 -15.07
CA SER A 96 7.62 11.34 -16.41
C SER A 96 6.14 11.67 -16.34
N ALA A 97 5.75 12.88 -16.71
CA ALA A 97 4.37 13.37 -16.73
C ALA A 97 3.98 13.82 -18.13
N LEU A 98 2.81 13.42 -18.58
CA LEU A 98 2.20 13.94 -19.81
C LEU A 98 1.22 15.04 -19.42
N GLU A 99 1.68 16.27 -19.50
CA GLU A 99 0.90 17.49 -19.29
C GLU A 99 -0.06 17.72 -20.46
N PHE A 100 -1.31 17.98 -20.18
CA PHE A 100 -2.33 18.24 -21.22
C PHE A 100 -2.35 19.71 -21.62
N ALA A 101 -1.17 20.24 -21.92
CA ALA A 101 -0.92 21.60 -22.39
C ALA A 101 0.34 21.65 -23.26
N PRO A 102 0.50 22.66 -24.14
CA PRO A 102 1.73 22.87 -24.90
C PRO A 102 2.93 23.11 -23.99
N CYS A 103 4.13 22.66 -24.38
CA CYS A 103 5.33 22.85 -23.59
C CYS A 103 5.68 24.33 -23.33
N SER A 104 5.29 25.24 -24.22
CA SER A 104 5.47 26.70 -24.03
C SER A 104 4.68 27.24 -22.85
N GLU A 105 3.52 26.62 -22.53
CA GLU A 105 2.70 26.98 -21.38
C GLU A 105 3.22 26.30 -20.12
N VAL A 106 3.57 25.01 -20.21
CA VAL A 106 4.13 24.25 -19.09
C VAL A 106 5.43 24.89 -18.57
N ALA A 107 6.27 25.42 -19.47
CA ALA A 107 7.55 26.03 -19.11
C ALA A 107 7.44 27.29 -18.23
N VAL A 108 6.31 28.00 -18.25
CA VAL A 108 6.14 29.31 -17.60
C VAL A 108 5.09 29.28 -16.46
N ASN A 109 4.40 28.17 -16.28
CA ASN A 109 3.39 28.02 -15.25
C ASN A 109 3.87 27.08 -14.12
N PRO A 110 3.43 27.27 -12.88
CA PRO A 110 3.80 26.40 -11.77
C PRO A 110 3.20 24.99 -11.94
N PRO A 111 3.82 23.96 -11.34
CA PRO A 111 3.29 22.59 -11.32
C PRO A 111 1.85 22.54 -10.83
N GLY A 112 1.01 21.69 -11.47
CA GLY A 112 -0.41 21.56 -11.15
C GLY A 112 -1.31 22.62 -11.78
N THR A 113 -0.78 23.52 -12.62
CA THR A 113 -1.63 24.43 -13.40
C THR A 113 -2.45 23.68 -14.43
N PHE A 114 -1.86 22.67 -15.05
CA PHE A 114 -2.52 21.79 -16.03
C PHE A 114 -2.75 20.39 -15.44
N PRO A 115 -3.77 19.70 -15.89
CA PRO A 115 -3.93 18.29 -15.53
C PRO A 115 -2.90 17.45 -16.27
N ASP A 116 -2.44 16.37 -15.62
CA ASP A 116 -1.51 15.43 -16.21
C ASP A 116 -1.77 13.99 -15.79
N VAL A 117 -1.07 13.07 -16.42
CA VAL A 117 -0.88 11.70 -15.97
C VAL A 117 0.60 11.44 -15.81
N PHE A 118 1.01 10.87 -14.69
CA PHE A 118 2.43 10.70 -14.42
C PHE A 118 2.78 9.28 -14.00
N LYS A 119 4.07 8.98 -14.13
CA LYS A 119 4.73 7.78 -13.67
C LYS A 119 6.11 8.13 -13.14
N SER A 120 6.39 7.79 -11.89
CA SER A 120 7.71 7.89 -11.27
C SER A 120 8.26 6.49 -11.05
N VAL A 121 9.50 6.26 -11.46
CA VAL A 121 10.24 5.03 -11.17
C VAL A 121 11.35 5.38 -10.20
N ALA A 122 11.37 4.73 -9.07
CA ALA A 122 12.29 5.03 -7.97
C ALA A 122 12.80 3.75 -7.30
N VAL A 123 13.87 3.90 -6.53
CA VAL A 123 14.36 2.89 -5.60
C VAL A 123 14.15 3.40 -4.18
N PHE A 124 13.48 2.60 -3.38
CA PHE A 124 13.22 2.87 -1.97
C PHE A 124 14.29 2.21 -1.10
N ASP A 125 14.80 2.97 -0.15
CA ASP A 125 15.69 2.52 0.92
C ASP A 125 15.14 3.00 2.26
N GLY A 126 14.89 2.05 3.19
CA GLY A 126 14.33 2.40 4.49
C GLY A 126 13.82 1.21 5.27
N THR A 127 12.76 1.43 6.03
CA THR A 127 12.08 0.37 6.80
C THR A 127 10.59 0.36 6.52
N ILE A 128 9.98 -0.83 6.60
CA ILE A 128 8.53 -1.03 6.62
C ILE A 128 8.18 -1.76 7.91
N ALA A 129 7.39 -1.14 8.79
CA ALA A 129 7.09 -1.63 10.14
C ALA A 129 8.35 -2.00 10.93
N GLY A 130 9.42 -1.19 10.80
CA GLY A 130 10.71 -1.39 11.46
C GLY A 130 11.62 -2.44 10.81
N GLN A 131 11.19 -3.12 9.73
CA GLN A 131 12.02 -4.09 9.00
C GLN A 131 12.77 -3.39 7.86
N PRO A 132 14.11 -3.55 7.76
CA PRO A 132 14.88 -2.97 6.66
C PRO A 132 14.42 -3.48 5.30
N VAL A 133 14.19 -2.58 4.36
CA VAL A 133 13.70 -2.89 3.00
C VAL A 133 14.44 -2.04 1.99
N HIS A 134 14.95 -2.71 0.94
CA HIS A 134 15.38 -2.11 -0.30
C HIS A 134 14.47 -2.62 -1.41
N ALA A 135 13.73 -1.74 -2.08
CA ALA A 135 12.68 -2.16 -3.01
C ALA A 135 12.57 -1.22 -4.22
N ASN A 136 12.05 -1.75 -5.33
CA ASN A 136 11.60 -0.89 -6.43
C ASN A 136 10.26 -0.26 -6.06
N LEU A 137 10.12 1.03 -6.35
CA LEU A 137 8.90 1.80 -6.16
C LEU A 137 8.43 2.39 -7.48
N LEU A 138 7.19 2.13 -7.82
CA LEU A 138 6.50 2.78 -8.90
C LEU A 138 5.39 3.65 -8.30
N TYR A 139 5.47 4.96 -8.51
CA TYR A 139 4.39 5.90 -8.16
C TYR A 139 3.72 6.38 -9.45
N MET A 140 2.42 6.22 -9.55
CA MET A 140 1.66 6.67 -10.72
C MET A 140 0.32 7.26 -10.29
N GLY A 141 -0.18 8.18 -11.10
CA GLY A 141 -1.46 8.83 -10.82
C GLY A 141 -1.83 9.89 -11.84
N ARG A 142 -2.80 10.69 -11.42
CA ARG A 142 -3.28 11.84 -12.16
C ARG A 142 -3.19 13.09 -11.30
N VAL A 143 -2.76 14.17 -11.90
CA VAL A 143 -2.81 15.51 -11.32
C VAL A 143 -4.05 16.20 -11.87
N GLN A 144 -4.81 16.79 -10.97
CA GLN A 144 -5.95 17.65 -11.32
C GLN A 144 -5.50 19.10 -11.34
N ILE A 145 -6.26 19.96 -12.01
CA ILE A 145 -6.04 21.42 -11.94
C ILE A 145 -6.06 21.86 -10.48
N GLY A 146 -5.05 22.62 -10.07
CA GLY A 146 -4.81 22.96 -8.66
C GLY A 146 -3.85 22.01 -7.95
N GLY A 147 -3.31 21.01 -8.64
CA GLY A 147 -2.21 20.17 -8.17
C GLY A 147 -2.60 18.99 -7.29
N ALA A 148 -3.89 18.74 -7.08
CA ALA A 148 -4.33 17.55 -6.34
C ALA A 148 -4.01 16.27 -7.12
N ILE A 149 -3.41 15.29 -6.43
CA ILE A 149 -3.03 13.99 -6.97
C ILE A 149 -3.93 12.91 -6.39
N ASP A 150 -4.48 12.09 -7.29
CA ASP A 150 -5.02 10.77 -6.99
C ASP A 150 -4.10 9.73 -7.63
N GLY A 151 -3.43 8.96 -6.79
CA GLY A 151 -2.37 8.07 -7.23
C GLY A 151 -2.22 6.81 -6.39
N ARG A 152 -1.20 6.04 -6.74
CA ARG A 152 -0.85 4.82 -6.04
C ARG A 152 0.65 4.54 -6.08
N PHE A 153 1.15 3.93 -5.03
CA PHE A 153 2.47 3.32 -4.96
C PHE A 153 2.36 1.82 -5.22
N VAL A 154 3.29 1.28 -6.01
CA VAL A 154 3.46 -0.16 -6.20
C VAL A 154 4.89 -0.52 -5.82
N PHE A 155 5.03 -1.37 -4.79
CA PHE A 155 6.30 -1.91 -4.34
C PHE A 155 6.59 -3.26 -4.99
N SER A 156 7.86 -3.50 -5.33
CA SER A 156 8.36 -4.79 -5.86
C SER A 156 9.85 -4.99 -5.52
N ASN A 157 10.34 -6.24 -5.60
CA ASN A 157 11.75 -6.58 -5.35
C ASN A 157 12.26 -6.15 -3.97
N GLY A 158 11.68 -6.68 -2.89
CA GLY A 158 12.06 -6.40 -1.50
C GLY A 158 10.86 -6.16 -0.60
N ALA A 159 9.79 -5.61 -1.14
CA ALA A 159 8.43 -5.63 -0.60
C ALA A 159 7.47 -5.78 -1.77
N ALA A 160 6.23 -6.20 -1.52
CA ALA A 160 5.23 -6.35 -2.57
C ALA A 160 3.87 -5.83 -2.12
N GLY A 161 3.19 -5.09 -2.99
CA GLY A 161 1.84 -4.60 -2.76
C GLY A 161 1.59 -3.22 -3.33
N GLU A 162 0.37 -2.74 -3.12
CA GLU A 162 -0.11 -1.47 -3.64
C GLU A 162 -0.69 -0.62 -2.49
N LEU A 163 -0.39 0.68 -2.51
CA LEU A 163 -0.91 1.67 -1.57
C LEU A 163 -1.61 2.78 -2.34
N SER A 164 -2.77 3.20 -1.86
CA SER A 164 -3.38 4.45 -2.31
C SER A 164 -2.55 5.65 -1.85
N ALA A 165 -2.48 6.68 -2.68
CA ALA A 165 -1.77 7.91 -2.38
C ALA A 165 -2.60 9.13 -2.79
N ASN A 166 -2.82 10.05 -1.84
CA ASN A 166 -3.47 11.34 -2.09
C ASN A 166 -2.48 12.44 -1.73
N ALA A 167 -2.22 13.35 -2.66
CA ALA A 167 -1.15 14.32 -2.49
C ALA A 167 -1.44 15.66 -3.17
N ILE A 168 -0.50 16.59 -2.97
CA ILE A 168 -0.37 17.81 -3.76
C ILE A 168 0.97 17.73 -4.47
N VAL A 169 0.97 18.08 -5.75
CA VAL A 169 2.17 18.05 -6.62
C VAL A 169 3.31 18.88 -6.03
N ALA A 170 4.53 18.33 -6.03
CA ALA A 170 5.74 18.91 -5.46
C ALA A 170 5.66 19.28 -3.96
N VAL A 171 4.69 18.75 -3.22
CA VAL A 171 4.55 18.93 -1.77
C VAL A 171 4.63 17.58 -1.06
N GLY A 172 3.78 16.65 -1.45
CA GLY A 172 3.62 15.36 -0.79
C GLY A 172 2.19 15.10 -0.36
N GLY A 173 1.98 14.11 0.52
CA GLY A 173 0.64 13.71 0.88
C GLY A 173 0.56 12.56 1.87
N THR A 174 -0.50 11.77 1.75
CA THR A 174 -0.77 10.60 2.59
C THR A 174 -0.75 9.32 1.76
N TYR A 175 -0.43 8.21 2.40
CA TYR A 175 -0.56 6.87 1.81
C TYR A 175 -1.26 5.91 2.77
N SER A 176 -1.91 4.90 2.20
CA SER A 176 -2.49 3.79 2.97
C SER A 176 -2.70 2.55 2.11
N GLY A 177 -2.60 1.38 2.74
CA GLY A 177 -2.83 0.09 2.10
C GLY A 177 -2.14 -1.05 2.81
N GLN A 178 -1.75 -2.08 2.06
CA GLN A 178 -1.12 -3.28 2.61
C GLN A 178 0.09 -3.68 1.78
N LEU A 179 1.19 -3.97 2.45
CA LEU A 179 2.40 -4.53 1.84
C LEU A 179 2.72 -5.89 2.45
N VAL A 180 3.36 -6.73 1.66
CA VAL A 180 3.99 -7.97 2.10
C VAL A 180 5.48 -7.72 2.19
N VAL A 181 6.06 -7.94 3.37
CA VAL A 181 7.49 -7.81 3.63
C VAL A 181 8.03 -9.23 3.85
N PRO A 182 9.19 -9.59 3.25
CA PRO A 182 9.79 -10.93 3.36
C PRO A 182 10.23 -11.28 4.76
#